data_720b95fe8bfada1dee98575a0220241f
#
_entry.id   720b95fe8bfada1dee98575a0220241f
#
_cell.length_a   1.000
_cell.length_b   1.000
_cell.length_c   1.000
_cell.angle_alpha   90.00
_cell.angle_beta   90.00
_cell.angle_gamma   90.00
#
_symmetry.space_group_name_H-M   'P 1'
#
loop_
_entity.id
_entity.type
_entity.pdbx_description
1 polymer ?
#
loop_
_entity_poly.entity_id
_entity_poly.type
_entity_poly.pdbx_seq_one_letter_code
_entity_poly.pdbx_strand_id
1 'polypeptide(L)'
;IGNPISTKKISDTLTSKGISTSNHTVENYLTSFLESFLIYKAERFDVKGKNLLARDYKYYAVDTGLRSYLLGKKANKDMGNILENVVYLELLRRGYKVYVGKVDEYEVDFVAENRDGIKYYQVALSVRDEKVLERELRSLERTGDYYPKYLLTLDVDLEADYNGIMKKNV
;
A
#
# COMPACT_ATOMS: atom_id res chain seq x y z
N ILE A 1 3.33 5.79 6.88
CA ILE A 1 3.34 5.31 5.50
C ILE A 1 3.39 3.78 5.54
N GLY A 2 2.62 3.12 4.67
CA GLY A 2 2.59 1.66 4.54
C GLY A 2 1.59 0.92 5.43
N ASN A 3 1.10 1.49 6.51
CA ASN A 3 0.07 0.87 7.35
C ASN A 3 -1.23 1.66 7.32
N PRO A 4 -2.41 0.98 7.33
CA PRO A 4 -3.69 1.65 7.47
C PRO A 4 -3.75 2.43 8.78
N ILE A 5 -4.17 3.69 8.69
CA ILE A 5 -4.20 4.57 9.85
C ILE A 5 -5.41 5.50 9.81
N SER A 6 -6.02 5.74 10.97
CA SER A 6 -7.07 6.73 11.16
C SER A 6 -6.52 8.01 11.81
N THR A 7 -7.20 9.14 11.61
CA THR A 7 -6.88 10.42 12.26
C THR A 7 -6.89 10.28 13.78
N LYS A 8 -7.83 9.51 14.32
CA LYS A 8 -7.90 9.21 15.76
C LYS A 8 -6.62 8.53 16.26
N LYS A 9 -6.14 7.48 15.56
CA LYS A 9 -4.93 6.76 15.94
C LYS A 9 -3.68 7.66 15.90
N ILE A 10 -3.62 8.59 14.94
CA ILE A 10 -2.55 9.60 14.86
C ILE A 10 -2.63 10.55 16.06
N SER A 11 -3.81 11.10 16.35
CA SER A 11 -4.05 12.00 17.48
C SER A 11 -3.69 11.35 18.82
N ASP A 12 -4.17 10.13 19.06
CA ASP A 12 -3.88 9.35 20.27
C ASP A 12 -2.37 9.10 20.43
N THR A 13 -1.67 8.78 19.31
CA THR A 13 -0.22 8.58 19.30
C THR A 13 0.55 9.86 19.61
N LEU A 14 0.14 11.00 19.08
CA LEU A 14 0.78 12.29 19.36
C LEU A 14 0.56 12.70 20.83
N THR A 15 -0.65 12.54 21.32
CA THR A 15 -1.00 12.85 22.72
C THR A 15 -0.20 11.96 23.69
N SER A 16 -0.03 10.68 23.41
CA SER A 16 0.81 9.78 24.24
C SER A 16 2.29 10.17 24.26
N LYS A 17 2.75 10.93 23.27
CA LYS A 17 4.11 11.52 23.20
C LYS A 17 4.20 12.93 23.79
N GLY A 18 3.17 13.41 24.46
CA GLY A 18 3.14 14.73 25.08
C GLY A 18 2.77 15.89 24.13
N ILE A 19 2.35 15.58 22.90
CA ILE A 19 1.90 16.58 21.93
C ILE A 19 0.37 16.64 21.99
N SER A 20 -0.17 17.64 22.70
CA SER A 20 -1.63 17.86 22.78
C SER A 20 -2.18 18.19 21.40
N THR A 21 -3.11 17.39 20.92
CA THR A 21 -3.76 17.58 19.60
C THR A 21 -5.17 16.99 19.60
N SER A 22 -5.95 17.34 18.59
CA SER A 22 -7.29 16.81 18.36
C SER A 22 -7.38 16.07 17.02
N ASN A 23 -8.39 15.24 16.86
CA ASN A 23 -8.69 14.60 15.57
C ASN A 23 -8.86 15.64 14.45
N HIS A 24 -9.55 16.72 14.72
CA HIS A 24 -9.77 17.82 13.78
C HIS A 24 -8.46 18.49 13.36
N THR A 25 -7.55 18.71 14.32
CA THR A 25 -6.22 19.29 14.03
C THR A 25 -5.41 18.37 13.13
N VAL A 26 -5.40 17.05 13.42
CA VAL A 26 -4.73 16.04 12.58
C VAL A 26 -5.34 16.01 11.18
N GLU A 27 -6.67 16.08 11.07
CA GLU A 27 -7.38 16.09 9.78
C GLU A 27 -6.99 17.29 8.93
N ASN A 28 -6.92 18.49 9.53
CA ASN A 28 -6.47 19.69 8.85
C ASN A 28 -5.02 19.58 8.34
N TYR A 29 -4.09 19.02 9.13
CA TYR A 29 -2.73 18.79 8.68
C TYR A 29 -2.66 17.77 7.53
N LEU A 30 -3.41 16.68 7.62
CA LEU A 30 -3.45 15.70 6.53
C LEU A 30 -4.03 16.31 5.25
N THR A 31 -5.08 17.12 5.35
CA THR A 31 -5.64 17.85 4.22
C THR A 31 -4.60 18.78 3.58
N SER A 32 -3.90 19.56 4.39
CA SER A 32 -2.84 20.45 3.90
C SER A 32 -1.70 19.67 3.21
N PHE A 33 -1.33 18.50 3.73
CA PHE A 33 -0.31 17.66 3.09
C PHE A 33 -0.77 17.06 1.77
N LEU A 34 -2.06 16.71 1.65
CA LEU A 34 -2.67 16.23 0.41
C LEU A 34 -2.74 17.36 -0.64
N GLU A 35 -3.20 18.54 -0.26
CA GLU A 35 -3.31 19.71 -1.11
C GLU A 35 -1.94 20.24 -1.59
N SER A 36 -0.91 20.08 -0.75
CA SER A 36 0.49 20.46 -1.06
C SER A 36 1.23 19.36 -1.82
N PHE A 37 0.59 18.28 -2.21
CA PHE A 37 1.21 17.12 -2.88
C PHE A 37 2.43 16.56 -2.13
N LEU A 38 2.44 16.59 -0.81
CA LEU A 38 3.46 15.93 0.01
C LEU A 38 3.16 14.44 0.19
N ILE A 39 1.88 14.10 0.24
CA ILE A 39 1.40 12.73 0.37
C ILE A 39 0.21 12.47 -0.56
N TYR A 40 0.02 11.22 -0.94
CA TYR A 40 -1.21 10.69 -1.51
C TYR A 40 -1.97 9.88 -0.47
N LYS A 41 -3.30 9.87 -0.60
CA LYS A 41 -4.20 9.02 0.19
C LYS A 41 -4.73 7.90 -0.70
N ALA A 42 -4.50 6.65 -0.30
CA ALA A 42 -5.12 5.49 -0.90
C ALA A 42 -6.32 5.05 -0.06
N GLU A 43 -7.47 4.96 -0.69
CA GLU A 43 -8.70 4.45 -0.09
C GLU A 43 -8.64 2.93 -0.02
N ARG A 44 -9.44 2.34 0.88
CA ARG A 44 -9.55 0.89 0.96
C ARG A 44 -10.72 0.39 0.13
N PHE A 45 -10.51 -0.72 -0.54
CA PHE A 45 -11.50 -1.38 -1.38
C PHE A 45 -11.78 -2.79 -0.87
N ASP A 46 -13.03 -3.08 -0.55
CA ASP A 46 -13.46 -4.44 -0.25
C ASP A 46 -13.56 -5.24 -1.55
N VAL A 47 -12.63 -6.18 -1.73
CA VAL A 47 -12.51 -6.96 -2.97
C VAL A 47 -13.74 -7.82 -3.22
N LYS A 48 -14.32 -8.40 -2.17
CA LYS A 48 -15.52 -9.26 -2.27
C LYS A 48 -16.81 -8.45 -2.35
N GLY A 49 -16.91 -7.42 -1.52
CA GLY A 49 -18.07 -6.52 -1.50
C GLY A 49 -18.10 -5.53 -2.66
N LYS A 50 -17.00 -5.37 -3.39
CA LYS A 50 -16.83 -4.43 -4.53
C LYS A 50 -17.23 -2.99 -4.18
N ASN A 51 -16.85 -2.53 -3.00
CA ASN A 51 -17.18 -1.20 -2.50
C ASN A 51 -16.01 -0.57 -1.75
N LEU A 52 -16.01 0.78 -1.71
CA LEU A 52 -15.03 1.54 -0.93
C LEU A 52 -15.34 1.48 0.56
N LEU A 53 -14.30 1.36 1.37
CA LEU A 53 -14.39 1.38 2.83
C LEU A 53 -14.05 2.78 3.35
N ALA A 54 -14.92 3.33 4.20
CA ALA A 54 -14.85 4.71 4.67
C ALA A 54 -13.79 4.98 5.77
N ARG A 55 -12.95 4.02 6.13
CA ARG A 55 -12.02 4.12 7.26
C ARG A 55 -10.66 3.48 6.97
N ASP A 56 -9.64 3.91 7.73
CA ASP A 56 -8.30 3.34 7.74
C ASP A 56 -7.58 3.44 6.38
N TYR A 57 -7.34 4.66 5.96
CA TYR A 57 -6.61 4.95 4.73
C TYR A 57 -5.12 4.64 4.86
N LYS A 58 -4.47 4.26 3.77
CA LYS A 58 -3.00 4.34 3.67
C LYS A 58 -2.57 5.67 3.06
N TYR A 59 -1.40 6.13 3.48
CA TYR A 59 -0.79 7.33 2.93
C TYR A 59 0.58 6.99 2.33
N TYR A 60 0.87 7.54 1.18
CA TYR A 60 2.13 7.34 0.45
C TYR A 60 2.81 8.69 0.25
N ALA A 61 4.13 8.74 0.42
CA ALA A 61 4.90 9.95 0.17
C ALA A 61 5.04 10.19 -1.34
N VAL A 62 4.89 11.43 -1.77
CA VAL A 62 5.16 11.80 -3.17
C VAL A 62 6.64 11.70 -3.48
N ASP A 63 7.50 12.04 -2.53
CA ASP A 63 8.95 11.96 -2.62
C ASP A 63 9.51 11.02 -1.52
N THR A 64 10.01 9.86 -1.95
CA THR A 64 10.63 8.88 -1.04
C THR A 64 11.97 9.34 -0.50
N GLY A 65 12.68 10.24 -1.20
CA GLY A 65 13.92 10.86 -0.75
C GLY A 65 13.67 11.82 0.42
N LEU A 66 12.69 12.72 0.28
CA LEU A 66 12.25 13.59 1.37
C LEU A 66 11.81 12.78 2.59
N ARG A 67 11.01 11.72 2.37
CA ARG A 67 10.61 10.81 3.45
C ARG A 67 11.83 10.21 4.16
N SER A 68 12.79 9.71 3.40
CA SER A 68 14.01 9.08 3.93
C SER A 68 14.87 10.10 4.71
N TYR A 69 14.96 11.31 4.22
CA TYR A 69 15.63 12.41 4.92
C TYR A 69 15.00 12.72 6.29
N LEU A 70 13.68 12.83 6.34
CA LEU A 70 12.93 13.11 7.57
C LEU A 70 13.02 11.96 8.60
N LEU A 71 13.07 10.71 8.14
CA LEU A 71 13.18 9.52 9.01
C LEU A 71 14.62 9.25 9.45
N GLY A 72 15.61 9.75 8.74
CA GLY A 72 17.03 9.55 9.02
C GLY A 72 17.40 8.05 9.04
N LYS A 73 18.20 7.63 10.03
CA LYS A 73 18.67 6.24 10.16
C LYS A 73 17.55 5.15 10.22
N LYS A 74 16.32 5.54 10.53
CA LYS A 74 15.18 4.61 10.56
C LYS A 74 14.70 4.23 9.16
N ALA A 75 15.02 5.00 8.13
CA ALA A 75 14.63 4.72 6.75
C ALA A 75 15.18 3.38 6.23
N ASN A 76 16.40 3.00 6.63
CA ASN A 76 17.04 1.77 6.17
C ASN A 76 16.34 0.47 6.61
N LYS A 77 15.52 0.54 7.65
CA LYS A 77 14.74 -0.62 8.16
C LYS A 77 13.38 -0.78 7.49
N ASP A 78 13.06 0.10 6.55
CA ASP A 78 11.70 0.27 6.03
C ASP A 78 11.63 0.11 4.50
N MET A 79 12.58 -0.68 3.95
CA MET A 79 12.70 -0.87 2.49
C MET A 79 11.44 -1.45 1.85
N GLY A 80 10.73 -2.34 2.55
CA GLY A 80 9.45 -2.89 2.06
C GLY A 80 8.41 -1.80 1.81
N ASN A 81 8.23 -0.90 2.78
CA ASN A 81 7.31 0.23 2.62
C ASN A 81 7.79 1.25 1.57
N ILE A 82 9.11 1.37 1.35
CA ILE A 82 9.64 2.22 0.27
C ILE A 82 9.29 1.60 -1.09
N LEU A 83 9.51 0.29 -1.25
CA LEU A 83 9.18 -0.42 -2.48
C LEU A 83 7.67 -0.34 -2.78
N GLU A 84 6.83 -0.60 -1.78
CA GLU A 84 5.38 -0.44 -1.89
C GLU A 84 5.01 1.00 -2.33
N ASN A 85 5.64 2.02 -1.74
CA ASN A 85 5.43 3.42 -2.12
C ASN A 85 5.83 3.71 -3.58
N VAL A 86 6.95 3.17 -4.04
CA VAL A 86 7.41 3.32 -5.44
C VAL A 86 6.41 2.67 -6.40
N VAL A 87 5.95 1.46 -6.10
CA VAL A 87 4.94 0.76 -6.90
C VAL A 87 3.63 1.55 -6.94
N TYR A 88 3.18 2.10 -5.79
CA TYR A 88 1.99 2.96 -5.75
C TYR A 88 2.10 4.14 -6.70
N LEU A 89 3.21 4.88 -6.64
CA LEU A 89 3.45 6.04 -7.50
C LEU A 89 3.51 5.66 -8.98
N GLU A 90 4.13 4.52 -9.30
CA GLU A 90 4.22 4.03 -10.68
C GLU A 90 2.86 3.61 -11.23
N LEU A 91 2.01 2.98 -10.41
CA LEU A 91 0.64 2.66 -10.82
C LEU A 91 -0.18 3.92 -11.09
N LEU A 92 -0.06 4.97 -10.25
CA LEU A 92 -0.69 6.27 -10.51
C LEU A 92 -0.16 6.90 -11.80
N ARG A 93 1.17 6.87 -12.02
CA ARG A 93 1.81 7.41 -13.24
C ARG A 93 1.30 6.72 -14.50
N ARG A 94 0.96 5.43 -14.41
CA ARG A 94 0.35 4.64 -15.50
C ARG A 94 -1.15 4.92 -15.68
N GLY A 95 -1.73 5.83 -14.90
CA GLY A 95 -3.12 6.24 -15.02
C GLY A 95 -4.14 5.31 -14.35
N TYR A 96 -3.68 4.44 -13.43
CA TYR A 96 -4.60 3.64 -12.62
C TYR A 96 -5.20 4.47 -11.48
N LYS A 97 -6.45 4.20 -11.14
CA LYS A 97 -6.97 4.46 -9.80
C LYS A 97 -6.47 3.34 -8.90
N VAL A 98 -5.84 3.70 -7.79
CA VAL A 98 -5.17 2.74 -6.92
C VAL A 98 -5.80 2.75 -5.54
N TYR A 99 -6.19 1.58 -5.08
CA TYR A 99 -6.78 1.34 -3.78
C TYR A 99 -5.96 0.30 -3.01
N VAL A 100 -6.11 0.26 -1.69
CA VAL A 100 -5.63 -0.83 -0.85
C VAL A 100 -6.74 -1.88 -0.75
N GLY A 101 -6.46 -3.11 -1.17
CA GLY A 101 -7.44 -4.18 -1.17
C GLY A 101 -7.64 -4.77 0.23
N LYS A 102 -8.91 -5.04 0.59
CA LYS A 102 -9.26 -5.87 1.73
C LYS A 102 -9.99 -7.11 1.22
N VAL A 103 -9.52 -8.28 1.63
CA VAL A 103 -10.17 -9.56 1.33
C VAL A 103 -10.21 -10.39 2.61
N ASP A 104 -11.40 -10.54 3.20
CA ASP A 104 -11.59 -11.12 4.53
C ASP A 104 -10.72 -10.39 5.58
N GLU A 105 -9.82 -11.12 6.27
CA GLU A 105 -8.83 -10.59 7.21
C GLU A 105 -7.51 -10.18 6.55
N TYR A 106 -7.34 -10.46 5.26
CA TYR A 106 -6.09 -10.18 4.52
C TYR A 106 -6.13 -8.83 3.82
N GLU A 107 -4.94 -8.32 3.54
CA GLU A 107 -4.74 -7.12 2.74
C GLU A 107 -4.08 -7.50 1.41
N VAL A 108 -4.58 -6.95 0.32
CA VAL A 108 -3.90 -6.89 -0.97
C VAL A 108 -3.32 -5.50 -1.11
N ASP A 109 -2.02 -5.38 -1.34
CA ASP A 109 -1.36 -4.08 -1.32
C ASP A 109 -2.01 -3.10 -2.27
N PHE A 110 -2.31 -3.53 -3.50
CA PHE A 110 -3.00 -2.66 -4.47
C PHE A 110 -4.07 -3.38 -5.28
N VAL A 111 -5.21 -2.70 -5.36
CA VAL A 111 -6.25 -2.90 -6.37
C VAL A 111 -6.12 -1.73 -7.34
N ALA A 112 -5.66 -1.99 -8.54
CA ALA A 112 -5.44 -0.98 -9.58
C ALA A 112 -6.52 -1.10 -10.66
N GLU A 113 -7.28 -0.04 -10.86
CA GLU A 113 -8.40 0.03 -11.79
C GLU A 113 -8.12 1.04 -12.90
N ASN A 114 -8.37 0.66 -14.15
CA ASN A 114 -8.39 1.55 -15.29
C ASN A 114 -9.50 1.13 -16.28
N ARG A 115 -9.48 1.66 -17.50
CA ARG A 115 -10.47 1.33 -18.55
C ARG A 115 -10.43 -0.14 -18.99
N ASP A 116 -9.29 -0.81 -18.82
CA ASP A 116 -9.08 -2.21 -19.21
C ASP A 116 -9.53 -3.17 -18.09
N GLY A 117 -9.93 -2.67 -16.93
CA GLY A 117 -10.42 -3.44 -15.79
C GLY A 117 -9.55 -3.33 -14.54
N ILE A 118 -9.70 -4.31 -13.67
CA ILE A 118 -9.03 -4.40 -12.37
C ILE A 118 -7.81 -5.33 -12.47
N LYS A 119 -6.75 -4.99 -11.74
CA LYS A 119 -5.57 -5.83 -11.51
C LYS A 119 -5.19 -5.76 -10.04
N TYR A 120 -4.69 -6.87 -9.51
CA TYR A 120 -4.22 -6.97 -8.13
C TYR A 120 -2.70 -7.04 -8.09
N TYR A 121 -2.11 -6.36 -7.10
CA TYR A 121 -0.67 -6.36 -6.90
C TYR A 121 -0.36 -6.58 -5.43
N GLN A 122 0.58 -7.49 -5.19
CA GLN A 122 1.24 -7.68 -3.91
C GLN A 122 2.72 -7.35 -4.09
N VAL A 123 3.34 -6.72 -3.10
CA VAL A 123 4.69 -6.19 -3.20
C VAL A 123 5.55 -6.72 -2.06
N ALA A 124 6.64 -7.39 -2.38
CA ALA A 124 7.60 -7.90 -1.40
C ALA A 124 9.03 -7.60 -1.83
N LEU A 125 9.95 -7.38 -0.90
CA LEU A 125 11.36 -7.21 -1.24
C LEU A 125 11.94 -8.46 -1.89
N SER A 126 11.64 -9.62 -1.33
CA SER A 126 12.06 -10.92 -1.82
C SER A 126 11.07 -11.99 -1.37
N VAL A 127 10.87 -12.98 -2.20
CA VAL A 127 10.03 -14.17 -1.93
C VAL A 127 10.81 -15.47 -2.07
N ARG A 128 12.15 -15.42 -1.89
CA ARG A 128 13.01 -16.61 -1.88
C ARG A 128 12.77 -17.50 -0.67
N ASP A 129 12.31 -16.93 0.44
CA ASP A 129 11.83 -17.70 1.58
C ASP A 129 10.40 -18.19 1.30
N GLU A 130 10.20 -19.51 1.39
CA GLU A 130 8.93 -20.17 1.06
C GLU A 130 7.77 -19.67 1.93
N LYS A 131 8.01 -19.41 3.22
CA LYS A 131 6.99 -18.88 4.14
C LYS A 131 6.57 -17.46 3.77
N VAL A 132 7.52 -16.66 3.27
CA VAL A 132 7.21 -15.31 2.76
C VAL A 132 6.38 -15.43 1.50
N LEU A 133 6.82 -16.29 0.54
CA LEU A 133 6.09 -16.53 -0.70
C LEU A 133 4.63 -16.96 -0.43
N GLU A 134 4.42 -17.97 0.41
CA GLU A 134 3.08 -18.44 0.79
C GLU A 134 2.22 -17.33 1.42
N ARG A 135 2.81 -16.50 2.27
CA ARG A 135 2.12 -15.38 2.90
C ARG A 135 1.63 -14.37 1.87
N GLU A 136 2.51 -13.98 0.93
CA GLU A 136 2.20 -12.99 -0.10
C GLU A 136 1.18 -13.51 -1.13
N LEU A 137 1.28 -14.78 -1.52
CA LEU A 137 0.31 -15.40 -2.43
C LEU A 137 -1.08 -15.50 -1.82
N ARG A 138 -1.17 -15.79 -0.53
CA ARG A 138 -2.44 -16.05 0.19
C ARG A 138 -3.48 -14.95 0.03
N SER A 139 -3.07 -13.69 0.08
CA SER A 139 -3.99 -12.55 -0.07
C SER A 139 -4.57 -12.50 -1.49
N LEU A 140 -3.76 -12.76 -2.51
CA LEU A 140 -4.17 -12.77 -3.91
C LEU A 140 -5.05 -13.98 -4.26
N GLU A 141 -4.77 -15.15 -3.70
CA GLU A 141 -5.58 -16.36 -3.87
C GLU A 141 -7.00 -16.19 -3.32
N ARG A 142 -7.13 -15.42 -2.23
CA ARG A 142 -8.41 -15.18 -1.54
C ARG A 142 -9.34 -14.22 -2.25
N THR A 143 -8.91 -13.53 -3.29
CA THR A 143 -9.77 -12.58 -4.03
C THR A 143 -10.98 -13.28 -4.66
N GLY A 144 -10.83 -14.54 -5.06
CA GLY A 144 -11.92 -15.40 -5.56
C GLY A 144 -12.45 -15.03 -6.93
N ASP A 145 -11.75 -14.18 -7.68
CA ASP A 145 -12.07 -13.74 -9.02
C ASP A 145 -10.94 -14.03 -10.03
N TYR A 146 -11.20 -13.75 -11.31
CA TYR A 146 -10.29 -14.03 -12.42
C TYR A 146 -9.51 -12.81 -12.90
N TYR A 147 -9.52 -11.68 -12.17
CA TYR A 147 -8.72 -10.54 -12.55
C TYR A 147 -7.22 -10.86 -12.45
N PRO A 148 -6.38 -10.27 -13.31
CA PRO A 148 -4.94 -10.48 -13.30
C PRO A 148 -4.33 -10.17 -11.93
N LYS A 149 -3.46 -11.05 -11.46
CA LYS A 149 -2.78 -10.99 -10.16
C LYS A 149 -1.28 -10.98 -10.34
N TYR A 150 -0.60 -10.07 -9.67
CA TYR A 150 0.83 -9.90 -9.78
C TYR A 150 1.48 -9.87 -8.40
N LEU A 151 2.55 -10.63 -8.25
CA LEU A 151 3.47 -10.55 -7.12
C LEU A 151 4.75 -9.85 -7.61
N LEU A 152 4.96 -8.62 -7.14
CA LEU A 152 6.10 -7.79 -7.53
C LEU A 152 7.23 -7.92 -6.50
N THR A 153 8.45 -8.18 -6.97
CA THR A 153 9.62 -8.36 -6.08
C THR A 153 10.87 -7.70 -6.65
N LEU A 154 11.92 -7.54 -5.82
CA LEU A 154 13.26 -7.19 -6.27
C LEU A 154 14.11 -8.42 -6.62
N ASP A 155 13.55 -9.62 -6.55
CA ASP A 155 14.25 -10.83 -6.97
C ASP A 155 14.48 -10.80 -8.50
N VAL A 156 15.72 -10.91 -8.92
CA VAL A 156 16.13 -10.91 -10.35
C VAL A 156 15.96 -12.27 -11.03
N ASP A 157 15.29 -13.21 -10.37
CA ASP A 157 15.01 -14.53 -10.90
C ASP A 157 14.00 -14.46 -12.05
N LEU A 158 13.91 -15.54 -12.83
CA LEU A 158 12.93 -15.65 -13.91
C LEU A 158 11.51 -15.44 -13.40
N GLU A 159 10.67 -14.87 -14.26
CA GLU A 159 9.23 -14.79 -14.03
C GLU A 159 8.67 -16.19 -13.73
N ALA A 160 7.77 -16.27 -12.79
CA ALA A 160 7.10 -17.51 -12.40
C ALA A 160 5.60 -17.27 -12.31
N ASP A 161 4.83 -18.33 -12.58
CA ASP A 161 3.39 -18.36 -12.41
C ASP A 161 3.04 -19.30 -11.25
N TYR A 162 2.31 -18.79 -10.28
CA TYR A 162 1.79 -19.54 -9.15
C TYR A 162 0.27 -19.61 -9.26
N ASN A 163 -0.24 -20.59 -10.01
CA ASN A 163 -1.69 -20.80 -10.21
C ASN A 163 -2.43 -19.55 -10.73
N GLY A 164 -1.84 -18.85 -11.72
CA GLY A 164 -2.39 -17.63 -12.29
C GLY A 164 -1.98 -16.34 -11.59
N ILE A 165 -1.09 -16.40 -10.59
CA ILE A 165 -0.43 -15.25 -9.98
C ILE A 165 0.96 -15.11 -10.58
N MET A 166 1.19 -14.04 -11.34
CA MET A 166 2.47 -13.84 -12.04
C MET A 166 3.46 -13.11 -11.15
N LYS A 167 4.59 -13.79 -10.82
CA LYS A 167 5.74 -13.12 -10.18
C LYS A 167 6.52 -12.32 -11.23
N LYS A 168 6.81 -11.05 -10.92
CA LYS A 168 7.60 -10.15 -11.76
C LYS A 168 8.62 -9.37 -10.94
N ASN A 169 9.74 -9.06 -11.58
CA ASN A 169 10.70 -8.10 -11.03
C ASN A 169 10.18 -6.65 -11.24
N VAL A 170 10.43 -5.77 -10.26
CA VAL A 170 10.06 -4.34 -10.30
C VAL A 170 11.11 -3.54 -11.06
#